data_ee2949f5c19baff41b4cda24080dbaf8
#
_entry.id   ee2949f5c19baff41b4cda24080dbaf8
#
_cell.length_a   1.000
_cell.length_b   1.000
_cell.length_c   1.000
_cell.angle_alpha   90.00
_cell.angle_beta   90.00
_cell.angle_gamma   90.00
#
_symmetry.space_group_name_H-M   'P 1'
#
loop_
_entity.id
_entity.type
_entity.pdbx_description
1 polymer ?
#
loop_
_entity_poly.entity_id
_entity_poly.type
_entity_poly.pdbx_seq_one_letter_code
_entity_poly.pdbx_strand_id
1 'polypeptide(L)'
;NPNIMVSAVKNSEKEDGVIIRMYSISDKNEDVNFTFAANIESACKTDYLERVVQKLEYNQNAVSLSVSPYKVVTLKVSLKR
;
A
#
# COMPACT_ATOMS: atom_id res chain seq x y z
N ASN A 1 1.78 -12.62 -0.25
CA ASN A 1 2.43 -13.01 0.99
C ASN A 1 1.40 -13.54 1.98
N PRO A 2 1.49 -14.82 2.38
CA PRO A 2 0.48 -15.43 3.25
C PRO A 2 0.43 -14.86 4.67
N ASN A 3 1.46 -14.13 5.09
CA ASN A 3 1.52 -13.52 6.41
C ASN A 3 0.96 -12.10 6.44
N ILE A 4 0.51 -11.60 5.29
CA ILE A 4 -0.09 -10.28 5.18
C ILE A 4 -1.54 -10.44 4.77
N MET A 5 -2.42 -9.88 5.59
CA MET A 5 -3.86 -9.94 5.34
C MET A 5 -4.31 -8.58 4.82
N VAL A 6 -4.94 -8.57 3.64
CA VAL A 6 -5.53 -7.36 3.10
C VAL A 6 -6.95 -7.26 3.65
N SER A 7 -7.22 -6.22 4.44
CA SER A 7 -8.51 -6.06 5.09
C SER A 7 -9.47 -5.18 4.30
N ALA A 8 -8.95 -4.30 3.44
CA ALA A 8 -9.81 -3.43 2.63
C ALA A 8 -9.05 -2.94 1.42
N VAL A 9 -9.76 -2.85 0.29
CA VAL A 9 -9.27 -2.21 -0.93
C VAL A 9 -10.38 -1.31 -1.41
N LYS A 10 -10.08 -0.01 -1.60
CA LYS A 10 -11.08 0.93 -2.10
C LYS A 10 -10.45 1.96 -3.02
N ASN A 11 -11.26 2.55 -3.87
CA ASN A 11 -10.81 3.66 -4.72
C ASN A 11 -10.76 4.94 -3.90
N SER A 12 -9.74 5.77 -4.20
CA SER A 12 -9.65 7.09 -3.60
C SER A 12 -10.75 7.99 -4.15
N GLU A 13 -11.39 8.76 -3.28
CA GLU A 13 -12.49 9.65 -3.70
C GLU A 13 -12.02 10.85 -4.50
N LYS A 14 -10.78 11.29 -4.30
CA LYS A 14 -10.27 12.53 -4.86
C LYS A 14 -9.35 12.36 -6.05
N GLU A 15 -8.84 11.16 -6.26
CA GLU A 15 -7.81 10.90 -7.27
C GLU A 15 -8.05 9.53 -7.90
N ASP A 16 -7.42 9.30 -9.06
CA ASP A 16 -7.41 7.98 -9.65
C ASP A 16 -6.42 7.10 -8.91
N GLY A 17 -6.82 6.66 -7.74
CA GLY A 17 -5.96 5.92 -6.87
C GLY A 17 -6.66 4.79 -6.17
N VAL A 18 -5.87 4.00 -5.49
CA VAL A 18 -6.32 2.85 -4.73
C VAL A 18 -5.76 2.96 -3.32
N ILE A 19 -6.62 2.70 -2.35
CA ILE A 19 -6.22 2.65 -0.94
C ILE A 19 -6.33 1.20 -0.50
N ILE A 20 -5.22 0.66 -0.01
CA ILE A 20 -5.14 -0.73 0.44
C ILE A 20 -4.77 -0.73 1.92
N ARG A 21 -5.64 -1.31 2.73
CA ARG A 21 -5.37 -1.50 4.16
C ARG A 21 -4.99 -2.95 4.40
N MET A 22 -3.88 -3.15 5.10
CA MET A 22 -3.36 -4.47 5.37
C MET A 22 -2.81 -4.57 6.78
N TYR A 23 -2.69 -5.78 7.27
CA TYR A 23 -2.04 -6.02 8.55
C TYR A 23 -1.21 -7.30 8.49
N SER A 24 -0.16 -7.33 9.31
CA SER A 24 0.73 -8.49 9.39
C SER A 24 0.30 -9.41 10.53
N ILE A 25 0.26 -10.71 10.24
CA ILE A 25 0.07 -11.74 11.26
C ILE A 25 1.39 -12.44 11.59
N SER A 26 2.51 -11.89 11.11
CA SER A 26 3.84 -12.43 11.32
C SER A 26 4.51 -11.75 12.51
N ASP A 27 5.40 -12.48 13.18
CA ASP A 27 6.22 -11.97 14.27
C ASP A 27 7.53 -11.36 13.79
N LYS A 28 7.70 -11.21 12.49
CA LYS A 28 8.88 -10.59 11.87
C LYS A 28 8.47 -9.66 10.75
N ASN A 29 9.43 -8.86 10.26
CA ASN A 29 9.15 -7.98 9.12
C ASN A 29 8.83 -8.81 7.88
N GLU A 30 7.82 -8.39 7.14
CA GLU A 30 7.41 -9.05 5.91
C GLU A 30 7.48 -8.06 4.75
N ASP A 31 8.01 -8.52 3.63
CA ASP A 31 8.06 -7.73 2.40
C ASP A 31 6.83 -8.04 1.55
N VAL A 32 6.20 -6.97 1.05
CA VAL A 32 4.97 -7.10 0.27
C VAL A 32 5.16 -6.37 -1.05
N ASN A 33 4.73 -7.00 -2.14
CA ASN A 33 4.76 -6.41 -3.47
C ASN A 33 3.34 -6.33 -4.01
N PHE A 34 3.00 -5.17 -4.57
CA PHE A 34 1.75 -4.98 -5.29
C PHE A 34 2.03 -4.59 -6.73
N THR A 35 1.33 -5.24 -7.65
CA THR A 35 1.42 -4.95 -9.08
C THR A 35 0.04 -4.54 -9.58
N PHE A 36 0.01 -3.45 -10.35
CA PHE A 36 -1.23 -2.86 -10.85
C PHE A 36 -1.31 -2.97 -12.37
N ALA A 37 -2.51 -2.87 -12.91
CA ALA A 37 -2.72 -2.90 -14.36
C ALA A 37 -2.23 -1.62 -15.04
N ALA A 38 -2.20 -0.51 -14.31
CA ALA A 38 -1.73 0.79 -14.82
C ALA A 38 -0.41 1.17 -14.14
N ASN A 39 0.33 2.08 -14.77
CA ASN A 39 1.57 2.58 -14.16
C ASN A 39 1.25 3.45 -12.95
N ILE A 40 2.14 3.40 -11.97
CA ILE A 40 2.00 4.17 -10.74
C ILE A 40 2.51 5.58 -10.97
N GLU A 41 1.73 6.58 -10.52
CA GLU A 41 2.15 7.97 -10.52
C GLU A 41 2.79 8.33 -9.17
N SER A 42 2.22 7.81 -8.08
CA SER A 42 2.79 8.02 -6.74
C SER A 42 2.34 6.90 -5.81
N ALA A 43 3.15 6.64 -4.79
CA ALA A 43 2.83 5.65 -3.78
C ALA A 43 3.30 6.16 -2.43
N CYS A 44 2.47 5.94 -1.39
CA CYS A 44 2.83 6.36 -0.05
C CYS A 44 2.11 5.52 1.00
N LYS A 45 2.66 5.51 2.21
CA LYS A 45 1.97 5.02 3.39
C LYS A 45 1.16 6.18 3.98
N THR A 46 -0.04 5.89 4.45
CA THR A 46 -0.87 6.90 5.11
C THR A 46 -1.30 6.39 6.48
N ASP A 47 -1.78 7.32 7.32
CA ASP A 47 -2.45 6.96 8.55
C ASP A 47 -3.93 6.68 8.28
N TYR A 48 -4.70 6.41 9.34
CA TYR A 48 -6.12 6.08 9.18
C TYR A 48 -6.96 7.28 8.71
N LEU A 49 -6.40 8.49 8.75
CA LEU A 49 -7.04 9.69 8.20
C LEU A 49 -6.56 10.00 6.78
N GLU A 50 -5.84 9.08 6.16
CA GLU A 50 -5.28 9.20 4.81
C GLU A 50 -4.24 10.32 4.68
N ARG A 51 -3.60 10.70 5.79
CA ARG A 51 -2.50 11.66 5.75
C ARG A 51 -1.21 10.93 5.42
N VAL A 52 -0.39 11.53 4.57
CA VAL A 52 0.87 10.92 4.14
C VAL A 52 1.83 10.81 5.33
N VAL A 53 2.26 9.59 5.63
CA VAL A 53 3.24 9.30 6.67
C VAL A 53 4.62 9.09 6.06
N GLN A 54 4.69 8.41 4.92
CA GLN A 54 5.94 8.10 4.27
C GLN A 54 5.70 7.90 2.78
N LYS A 55 6.53 8.54 1.94
CA LYS A 55 6.52 8.27 0.50
C LYS A 55 7.26 6.97 0.23
N LEU A 56 6.78 6.21 -0.74
CA LEU A 56 7.36 4.93 -1.12
C LEU A 56 7.92 5.00 -2.53
N GLU A 57 8.98 4.24 -2.75
CA GLU A 57 9.52 4.05 -4.09
C GLU A 57 8.69 3.02 -4.82
N TYR A 58 8.60 3.19 -6.13
CA TYR A 58 7.86 2.28 -6.99
C TYR A 58 8.56 2.15 -8.33
N ASN A 59 8.22 1.09 -9.05
CA ASN A 59 8.80 0.80 -10.36
C ASN A 59 7.68 0.53 -11.36
N GLN A 60 7.44 1.48 -12.27
CA GLN A 60 6.37 1.40 -13.26
C GLN A 60 5.01 1.09 -12.62
N ASN A 61 4.60 -0.18 -12.60
CA ASN A 61 3.31 -0.59 -12.07
C ASN A 61 3.41 -1.42 -10.78
N ALA A 62 4.57 -1.44 -10.16
CA ALA A 62 4.80 -2.24 -8.96
C ALA A 62 5.34 -1.39 -7.82
N VAL A 63 4.88 -1.69 -6.61
CA VAL A 63 5.37 -1.05 -5.40
C VAL A 63 5.67 -2.12 -4.36
N SER A 64 6.79 -1.95 -3.65
CA SER A 64 7.23 -2.85 -2.58
C SER A 64 7.33 -2.09 -1.27
N LEU A 65 6.95 -2.75 -0.20
CA LEU A 65 7.08 -2.17 1.13
C LEU A 65 7.28 -3.27 2.16
N SER A 66 7.83 -2.88 3.31
CA SER A 66 7.99 -3.77 4.46
C SER A 66 6.92 -3.46 5.50
N VAL A 67 6.35 -4.50 6.09
CA VAL A 67 5.36 -4.37 7.15
C VAL A 67 5.96 -4.96 8.43
N SER A 68 5.99 -4.15 9.48
CA SER A 68 6.52 -4.57 10.77
C SER A 68 5.59 -5.59 11.44
N PRO A 69 6.12 -6.39 12.40
CA PRO A 69 5.31 -7.42 13.05
C PRO A 69 4.02 -6.87 13.64
N TYR A 70 2.91 -7.52 13.33
CA TYR A 70 1.59 -7.23 13.88
C TYR A 70 1.13 -5.78 13.68
N LYS A 71 1.64 -5.10 12.65
CA LYS A 71 1.26 -3.71 12.36
C LYS A 71 0.19 -3.65 11.28
N VAL A 72 -0.60 -2.58 11.36
CA VAL A 72 -1.56 -2.22 10.32
C VAL A 72 -0.93 -1.12 9.46
N VAL A 73 -1.00 -1.29 8.15
CA VAL A 73 -0.44 -0.32 7.20
C VAL A 73 -1.51 0.02 6.19
N THR A 74 -1.63 1.31 5.88
CA THR A 74 -2.48 1.79 4.80
C THR A 74 -1.59 2.31 3.68
N LEU A 75 -1.77 1.73 2.50
CA LEU A 75 -1.04 2.09 1.29
C LEU A 75 -1.96 2.89 0.38
N LYS A 76 -1.49 4.03 -0.07
CA LYS A 76 -2.20 4.84 -1.06
C LYS A 76 -1.36 4.91 -2.33
N VAL A 77 -1.95 4.50 -3.45
CA VAL A 77 -1.29 4.49 -4.75
C VAL A 77 -2.13 5.30 -5.73
N SER A 78 -1.52 6.28 -6.37
CA SER A 78 -2.14 7.02 -7.47
C SER A 78 -1.63 6.44 -8.77
N LEU A 79 -2.54 6.16 -9.69
CA LEU A 79 -2.22 5.52 -10.95
C LEU A 79 -2.30 6.53 -12.08
N LYS A 80 -1.45 6.35 -13.08
CA LYS A 80 -1.48 7.18 -14.29
C LYS A 80 -2.65 6.76 -15.15
N ARG A 81 -3.27 7.73 -15.76
CA ARG A 81 -4.34 7.49 -16.75
C ARG A 81 -3.74 7.12 -18.10
#